data_e00cb35bded5cd00e32645a53389913f
#
_entry.id   e00cb35bded5cd00e32645a53389913f
#
_cell.length_a   1.000
_cell.length_b   1.000
_cell.length_c   1.000
_cell.angle_alpha   90.00
_cell.angle_beta   90.00
_cell.angle_gamma   90.00
#
_symmetry.space_group_name_H-M   'P 1'
#
loop_
_entity.id
_entity.type
_entity.pdbx_description
1 polymer ?
#
loop_
_entity_poly.entity_id
_entity_poly.type
_entity_poly.pdbx_seq_one_letter_code
_entity_poly.pdbx_strand_id
1 'polypeptide(L)'
;MKKFTFSVMLALATIVANAEENAAPTWTANLATTEQVADLQRGSAMTIDNEGNAIVTGTYTKDIEFANSYLEPIATSAFIAKYDKAGNKKWAAGLRGAATITAITNDAEGNIYAAGVFADKVDILNANGDSKEIINGMDGKTAQVSGFIVKYTKEGEYVASKVVIPEVDMQNDAYYGNVYFTPNKIEVSGNQILLSAQYTGKSTINDLTLKGQYCNKTDWFYMYDIPTLGVISLSNDFGKASLVAQMAATENETYFGFGAESCNFVANGTKVYVAFVAYGNDLTLKSANDSKQITELLNKIEGDAGTFEHAFIVATIENGNIVDTQIYHSKLDNNLRVAKFNTIDQMTLYNGNIYLAGTFNETFPFDNTKAYVGGCDTYIASLKATDLSKNWALTSNYDEGDVNKKAEVVTGMAVFNGDVQLTGWAEQTSGHVVDTPLNFHIDIETVPSEMKVETGTDAIFATSVAHNDIYTITQSDNKADENPTEGVYTYNFYKDGEDTGVKQLTANGNTISWNNNTVTLAKAADIYLYTASGMLVKKASNASSMSLQNVAAGIYMVKAGKQTIKIVK
;
A
#
# COMPACT_ATOMS: atom_id res chain seq x y z
N MET A 1 -45.39 -3.70 -64.88
CA MET A 1 -44.19 -4.41 -64.38
C MET A 1 -43.42 -3.43 -63.48
N LYS A 2 -43.62 -3.55 -62.15
CA LYS A 2 -42.86 -2.72 -61.18
C LYS A 2 -41.66 -3.51 -60.71
N LYS A 3 -40.45 -2.96 -60.94
CA LYS A 3 -39.20 -3.51 -60.40
C LYS A 3 -39.06 -3.13 -58.94
N PHE A 4 -39.03 -4.15 -58.07
CA PHE A 4 -38.63 -3.98 -56.68
C PHE A 4 -37.11 -4.06 -56.60
N THR A 5 -36.50 -2.95 -56.20
CA THR A 5 -35.06 -2.89 -55.87
C THR A 5 -34.91 -3.20 -54.38
N PHE A 6 -34.31 -4.32 -54.05
CA PHE A 6 -33.94 -4.67 -52.69
C PHE A 6 -32.63 -3.97 -52.34
N SER A 7 -32.68 -2.94 -51.52
CA SER A 7 -31.47 -2.36 -50.90
C SER A 7 -31.10 -3.18 -49.66
N VAL A 8 -30.06 -3.95 -49.79
CA VAL A 8 -29.38 -4.57 -48.62
C VAL A 8 -28.61 -3.46 -47.91
N MET A 9 -29.14 -2.98 -46.79
CA MET A 9 -28.35 -2.21 -45.83
C MET A 9 -27.43 -3.17 -45.12
N LEU A 10 -26.16 -3.13 -45.48
CA LEU A 10 -25.08 -3.74 -44.72
C LEU A 10 -24.86 -2.87 -43.48
N ALA A 11 -25.44 -3.29 -42.34
CA ALA A 11 -25.10 -2.70 -41.06
C ALA A 11 -23.64 -3.12 -40.73
N LEU A 12 -22.70 -2.22 -40.99
CA LEU A 12 -21.41 -2.29 -40.34
C LEU A 12 -21.65 -2.11 -38.85
N ALA A 13 -21.65 -3.22 -38.10
CA ALA A 13 -21.44 -3.17 -36.68
C ALA A 13 -19.97 -2.72 -36.51
N THR A 14 -19.75 -1.46 -36.31
CA THR A 14 -18.56 -0.97 -35.67
C THR A 14 -18.56 -1.58 -34.27
N ILE A 15 -17.73 -2.60 -34.06
CA ILE A 15 -17.29 -2.97 -32.74
C ILE A 15 -16.49 -1.75 -32.28
N VAL A 16 -17.15 -0.84 -31.58
CA VAL A 16 -16.47 0.10 -30.70
C VAL A 16 -15.93 -0.81 -29.61
N ALA A 17 -14.64 -1.11 -29.67
CA ALA A 17 -13.93 -1.50 -28.48
C ALA A 17 -14.18 -0.35 -27.51
N ASN A 18 -15.03 -0.59 -26.51
CA ASN A 18 -15.05 0.26 -25.35
C ASN A 18 -13.67 0.08 -24.70
N ALA A 19 -12.74 0.99 -25.01
CA ALA A 19 -11.79 1.40 -24.03
C ALA A 19 -12.70 1.87 -22.87
N GLU A 20 -12.63 1.23 -21.73
CA GLU A 20 -13.18 1.79 -20.51
C GLU A 20 -12.54 3.18 -20.39
N GLU A 21 -13.32 4.22 -20.70
CA GLU A 21 -12.90 5.58 -20.39
C GLU A 21 -12.62 5.58 -18.90
N ASN A 22 -11.39 5.86 -18.52
CA ASN A 22 -11.02 6.10 -17.12
C ASN A 22 -12.09 7.01 -16.53
N ALA A 23 -12.81 6.53 -15.53
CA ALA A 23 -13.89 7.30 -14.93
C ALA A 23 -13.32 8.65 -14.49
N ALA A 24 -13.94 9.74 -14.98
CA ALA A 24 -13.49 11.07 -14.58
C ALA A 24 -13.59 11.19 -13.06
N PRO A 25 -12.60 11.81 -12.39
CA PRO A 25 -12.66 11.96 -10.94
C PRO A 25 -13.91 12.73 -10.54
N THR A 26 -14.59 12.27 -9.47
CA THR A 26 -15.76 12.97 -8.91
C THR A 26 -15.40 14.32 -8.31
N TRP A 27 -14.18 14.42 -7.80
CA TRP A 27 -13.56 15.69 -7.41
C TRP A 27 -12.03 15.58 -7.47
N THR A 28 -11.41 16.73 -7.63
CA THR A 28 -9.97 16.91 -7.50
C THR A 28 -9.71 18.09 -6.56
N ALA A 29 -8.67 17.99 -5.74
CA ALA A 29 -8.24 19.07 -4.88
C ALA A 29 -6.72 19.20 -4.95
N ASN A 30 -6.23 20.41 -4.99
CA ASN A 30 -4.81 20.72 -4.95
C ASN A 30 -4.42 21.17 -3.56
N LEU A 31 -3.23 20.79 -3.11
CA LEU A 31 -2.60 21.46 -1.99
C LEU A 31 -2.07 22.80 -2.52
N ALA A 32 -2.78 23.88 -2.21
CA ALA A 32 -2.32 25.21 -2.59
C ALA A 32 -1.19 25.63 -1.66
N THR A 33 0.03 25.72 -2.21
CA THR A 33 1.10 26.51 -1.60
C THR A 33 1.01 27.94 -2.10
N THR A 34 1.40 28.92 -1.29
CA THR A 34 1.36 30.35 -1.65
C THR A 34 2.36 30.73 -2.74
N GLU A 35 3.33 29.85 -3.01
CA GLU A 35 4.35 30.00 -4.05
C GLU A 35 4.64 28.66 -4.73
N GLN A 36 5.07 28.73 -5.99
CA GLN A 36 5.57 27.56 -6.75
C GLN A 36 6.85 27.03 -6.11
N VAL A 37 6.92 25.73 -5.87
CA VAL A 37 8.01 25.13 -5.11
C VAL A 37 8.82 24.18 -5.93
N ALA A 38 10.14 24.38 -5.91
CA ALA A 38 11.17 23.63 -6.62
C ALA A 38 11.50 22.37 -5.89
N ASP A 39 11.17 21.65 -5.15
CA ASP A 39 11.59 20.41 -4.48
C ASP A 39 10.48 19.79 -3.59
N LEU A 40 9.40 19.35 -4.21
CA LEU A 40 8.46 18.49 -3.51
C LEU A 40 9.01 17.07 -3.53
N GLN A 41 9.45 16.59 -2.38
CA GLN A 41 9.89 15.21 -2.25
C GLN A 41 8.70 14.28 -2.53
N ARG A 42 8.96 13.22 -3.31
CA ARG A 42 8.03 12.11 -3.52
C ARG A 42 7.75 11.43 -2.18
N GLY A 43 6.57 10.91 -2.02
CA GLY A 43 6.24 10.09 -0.88
C GLY A 43 5.14 10.71 -0.04
N SER A 44 3.95 10.67 -0.56
CA SER A 44 2.75 10.94 0.20
C SER A 44 2.07 9.62 0.53
N ALA A 45 1.55 9.52 1.73
CA ALA A 45 0.69 8.43 2.14
C ALA A 45 -0.72 8.97 2.31
N MET A 46 -1.71 8.10 2.22
CA MET A 46 -3.11 8.47 2.44
C MET A 46 -3.89 7.36 3.13
N THR A 47 -4.96 7.76 3.76
CA THR A 47 -5.97 6.84 4.29
C THR A 47 -7.37 7.46 4.16
N ILE A 48 -8.40 6.64 4.26
CA ILE A 48 -9.79 7.08 4.19
C ILE A 48 -10.47 6.68 5.50
N ASP A 49 -11.17 7.63 6.13
CA ASP A 49 -11.92 7.32 7.34
C ASP A 49 -13.30 6.69 7.05
N ASN A 50 -13.95 6.24 8.11
CA ASN A 50 -15.26 5.58 8.02
C ASN A 50 -16.39 6.49 7.50
N GLU A 51 -16.15 7.79 7.45
CA GLU A 51 -17.09 8.78 6.90
C GLU A 51 -16.84 9.05 5.40
N GLY A 52 -15.77 8.45 4.84
CA GLY A 52 -15.33 8.66 3.46
C GLY A 52 -14.51 9.92 3.26
N ASN A 53 -13.93 10.47 4.33
CA ASN A 53 -13.03 11.62 4.22
C ASN A 53 -11.61 11.14 3.88
N ALA A 54 -10.94 11.84 2.97
CA ALA A 54 -9.56 11.58 2.61
C ALA A 54 -8.60 12.28 3.57
N ILE A 55 -7.65 11.55 4.12
CA ILE A 55 -6.58 12.05 4.96
C ILE A 55 -5.27 11.79 4.22
N VAL A 56 -4.57 12.84 3.88
CA VAL A 56 -3.38 12.81 3.02
C VAL A 56 -2.18 13.44 3.73
N THR A 57 -0.99 12.96 3.38
CA THR A 57 0.26 13.50 3.90
C THR A 57 1.19 13.91 2.78
N GLY A 58 2.12 14.77 3.10
CA GLY A 58 3.18 15.18 2.20
C GLY A 58 4.20 16.04 2.91
N THR A 59 5.12 16.61 2.16
CA THR A 59 6.11 17.56 2.65
C THR A 59 5.83 18.95 2.08
N TYR A 60 6.25 19.98 2.79
CA TYR A 60 6.14 21.36 2.36
C TYR A 60 7.36 22.18 2.77
N THR A 61 7.76 23.09 1.90
CA THR A 61 8.89 24.00 2.09
C THR A 61 8.47 25.47 2.04
N LYS A 62 7.19 25.73 1.78
CA LYS A 62 6.54 27.04 1.74
C LYS A 62 5.25 27.01 2.53
N ASP A 63 4.78 28.18 2.91
CA ASP A 63 3.55 28.34 3.68
C ASP A 63 2.35 27.68 2.99
N ILE A 64 1.55 26.97 3.76
CA ILE A 64 0.31 26.36 3.32
C ILE A 64 -0.88 27.04 3.97
N GLU A 65 -1.82 27.52 3.14
CA GLU A 65 -3.16 27.93 3.58
C GLU A 65 -4.16 26.81 3.28
N PHE A 66 -4.74 26.25 4.31
CA PHE A 66 -5.65 25.11 4.17
C PHE A 66 -6.86 25.24 5.09
N ALA A 67 -8.03 25.58 4.56
CA ALA A 67 -9.22 25.91 5.34
C ALA A 67 -8.93 27.01 6.37
N ASN A 68 -8.96 26.68 7.65
CA ASN A 68 -8.65 27.59 8.76
C ASN A 68 -7.23 27.39 9.31
N SER A 69 -6.42 26.53 8.68
CA SER A 69 -5.07 26.21 9.09
C SER A 69 -4.06 27.03 8.29
N TYR A 70 -3.05 27.55 8.97
CA TYR A 70 -1.90 28.20 8.36
C TYR A 70 -0.63 27.53 8.89
N LEU A 71 0.16 26.95 7.98
CA LEU A 71 1.35 26.19 8.31
C LEU A 71 2.58 26.88 7.71
N GLU A 72 3.49 27.33 8.57
CA GLU A 72 4.80 27.86 8.21
C GLU A 72 5.86 26.76 8.33
N PRO A 73 6.67 26.46 7.30
CA PRO A 73 7.71 25.46 7.39
C PRO A 73 8.95 25.97 8.14
N ILE A 74 9.66 25.03 8.75
CA ILE A 74 11.09 25.16 9.08
C ILE A 74 11.78 24.02 8.35
N ALA A 75 12.66 24.33 7.40
CA ALA A 75 13.20 23.33 6.47
C ALA A 75 12.10 22.56 5.72
N THR A 76 12.37 21.33 5.28
CA THR A 76 11.37 20.44 4.68
C THR A 76 10.49 19.86 5.79
N SER A 77 9.32 20.42 5.97
CA SER A 77 8.34 20.06 7.00
C SER A 77 7.30 19.09 6.46
N ALA A 78 6.69 18.27 7.31
CA ALA A 78 5.62 17.37 6.92
C ALA A 78 4.24 17.94 7.32
N PHE A 79 3.21 17.57 6.57
CA PHE A 79 1.82 17.91 6.87
C PHE A 79 0.90 16.70 6.84
N ILE A 80 -0.23 16.83 7.53
CA ILE A 80 -1.40 15.96 7.43
C ILE A 80 -2.57 16.87 7.07
N ALA A 81 -3.33 16.55 6.02
CA ALA A 81 -4.48 17.33 5.60
C ALA A 81 -5.70 16.45 5.41
N LYS A 82 -6.87 16.94 5.82
CA LYS A 82 -8.14 16.22 5.70
C LYS A 82 -9.09 16.95 4.76
N TYR A 83 -9.62 16.18 3.81
CA TYR A 83 -10.71 16.59 2.91
C TYR A 83 -11.95 15.78 3.24
N ASP A 84 -13.12 16.40 3.15
CA ASP A 84 -14.36 15.63 3.24
C ASP A 84 -14.63 14.86 1.94
N LYS A 85 -15.60 13.96 1.96
CA LYS A 85 -15.97 13.12 0.82
C LYS A 85 -16.43 13.89 -0.43
N ALA A 86 -16.63 15.20 -0.33
CA ALA A 86 -16.95 16.08 -1.44
C ALA A 86 -15.72 16.90 -1.91
N GLY A 87 -14.53 16.63 -1.35
CA GLY A 87 -13.30 17.33 -1.70
C GLY A 87 -13.10 18.69 -1.01
N ASN A 88 -13.95 19.04 -0.04
CA ASN A 88 -13.76 20.29 0.69
C ASN A 88 -12.67 20.13 1.74
N LYS A 89 -11.77 21.11 1.80
CA LYS A 89 -10.72 21.21 2.81
C LYS A 89 -11.33 21.33 4.20
N LYS A 90 -10.91 20.44 5.12
CA LYS A 90 -11.39 20.47 6.52
C LYS A 90 -10.37 21.12 7.45
N TRP A 91 -9.19 20.56 7.51
CA TRP A 91 -8.09 21.05 8.33
C TRP A 91 -6.76 20.48 7.83
N ALA A 92 -5.67 21.14 8.23
CA ALA A 92 -4.32 20.61 8.11
C ALA A 92 -3.54 20.83 9.41
N ALA A 93 -2.68 19.87 9.73
CA ALA A 93 -1.74 19.92 10.85
C ALA A 93 -0.32 19.73 10.34
N GLY A 94 0.66 20.34 11.00
CA GLY A 94 2.05 20.33 10.57
C GLY A 94 2.99 19.62 11.54
N LEU A 95 4.04 19.03 10.99
CA LEU A 95 5.25 18.63 11.71
C LEU A 95 6.38 19.52 11.20
N ARG A 96 6.63 20.61 11.93
CA ARG A 96 7.52 21.70 11.53
C ARG A 96 8.97 21.40 11.93
N GLY A 97 9.82 21.16 10.93
CA GLY A 97 11.20 20.70 11.07
C GLY A 97 11.54 19.69 9.96
N ALA A 98 12.76 19.19 9.91
CA ALA A 98 13.17 18.19 8.92
C ALA A 98 12.47 16.84 9.18
N ALA A 99 11.25 16.69 8.69
CA ALA A 99 10.39 15.53 8.90
C ALA A 99 9.71 15.06 7.62
N THR A 100 9.51 13.73 7.53
CA THR A 100 8.75 13.09 6.46
C THR A 100 7.82 12.04 7.05
N ILE A 101 6.54 12.08 6.68
CA ILE A 101 5.57 11.03 7.02
C ILE A 101 5.66 9.95 5.96
N THR A 102 5.92 8.71 6.37
CA THR A 102 6.07 7.55 5.48
C THR A 102 4.82 6.68 5.45
N ALA A 103 4.00 6.73 6.50
CA ALA A 103 2.80 5.92 6.62
C ALA A 103 1.72 6.63 7.44
N ILE A 104 0.46 6.39 7.08
CA ILE A 104 -0.70 6.95 7.78
C ILE A 104 -1.84 5.93 7.81
N THR A 105 -2.61 5.95 8.90
CA THR A 105 -3.83 5.15 9.06
C THR A 105 -4.80 5.86 10.00
N ASN A 106 -6.00 5.33 10.13
CA ASN A 106 -7.00 5.78 11.10
C ASN A 106 -7.65 4.60 11.83
N ASP A 107 -8.16 4.84 13.03
CA ASP A 107 -8.96 3.86 13.76
C ASP A 107 -10.46 3.98 13.43
N ALA A 108 -11.28 3.12 14.06
CA ALA A 108 -12.72 3.10 13.87
C ALA A 108 -13.43 4.37 14.37
N GLU A 109 -12.83 5.07 15.33
CA GLU A 109 -13.31 6.36 15.87
C GLU A 109 -12.90 7.54 14.99
N GLY A 110 -12.06 7.31 13.97
CA GLY A 110 -11.53 8.32 13.07
C GLY A 110 -10.29 9.04 13.59
N ASN A 111 -9.67 8.59 14.70
CA ASN A 111 -8.39 9.12 15.12
C ASN A 111 -7.32 8.73 14.10
N ILE A 112 -6.39 9.62 13.86
CA ILE A 112 -5.37 9.50 12.83
C ILE A 112 -4.04 9.17 13.47
N TYR A 113 -3.35 8.20 12.89
CA TYR A 113 -2.01 7.80 13.29
C TYR A 113 -1.08 7.95 12.09
N ALA A 114 -0.07 8.79 12.23
CA ALA A 114 0.96 8.98 11.22
C ALA A 114 2.32 8.57 11.78
N ALA A 115 3.10 7.87 10.97
CA ALA A 115 4.46 7.47 11.31
C ALA A 115 5.43 7.99 10.26
N GLY A 116 6.67 8.24 10.67
CA GLY A 116 7.66 8.77 9.75
C GLY A 116 9.02 8.94 10.40
N VAL A 117 9.85 9.69 9.73
CA VAL A 117 11.23 9.96 10.14
C VAL A 117 11.48 11.44 10.31
N PHE A 118 12.43 11.77 11.17
CA PHE A 118 12.88 13.14 11.35
C PHE A 118 14.35 13.21 11.79
N ALA A 119 14.95 14.35 11.54
CA ALA A 119 16.27 14.68 12.04
C ALA A 119 16.17 15.88 12.97
N ASP A 120 16.97 15.89 14.06
CA ASP A 120 17.08 16.96 15.04
C ASP A 120 15.76 17.21 15.80
N LYS A 121 15.07 18.31 15.57
CA LYS A 121 13.88 18.72 16.29
C LYS A 121 12.69 18.95 15.36
N VAL A 122 11.52 18.54 15.83
CA VAL A 122 10.26 18.77 15.14
C VAL A 122 9.23 19.34 16.12
N ASP A 123 8.59 20.41 15.71
CA ASP A 123 7.47 21.03 16.41
C ASP A 123 6.16 20.48 15.84
N ILE A 124 5.41 19.77 16.67
CA ILE A 124 4.13 19.16 16.30
C ILE A 124 3.02 20.18 16.51
N LEU A 125 2.34 20.52 15.42
CA LEU A 125 1.23 21.47 15.40
C LEU A 125 -0.11 20.72 15.33
N ASN A 126 -1.14 21.31 15.93
CA ASN A 126 -2.52 20.84 15.68
C ASN A 126 -3.16 21.58 14.48
N ALA A 127 -4.44 21.29 14.21
CA ALA A 127 -5.15 21.81 13.05
C ALA A 127 -5.34 23.34 13.04
N ASN A 128 -5.19 24.03 14.18
CA ASN A 128 -5.24 25.50 14.23
C ASN A 128 -3.84 26.16 14.13
N GLY A 129 -2.79 25.33 13.92
CA GLY A 129 -1.41 25.81 13.82
C GLY A 129 -0.69 26.00 15.16
N ASP A 130 -1.36 25.75 16.29
CA ASP A 130 -0.71 25.88 17.61
C ASP A 130 0.31 24.75 17.82
N SER A 131 1.50 25.12 18.31
CA SER A 131 2.51 24.17 18.78
C SER A 131 2.00 23.41 20.01
N LYS A 132 2.08 22.09 19.97
CA LYS A 132 1.64 21.20 21.05
C LYS A 132 2.77 20.45 21.72
N GLU A 133 3.74 20.02 20.96
CA GLU A 133 4.91 19.32 21.47
C GLU A 133 6.12 19.55 20.57
N ILE A 134 7.30 19.65 21.17
CA ILE A 134 8.56 19.63 20.45
C ILE A 134 9.24 18.31 20.75
N ILE A 135 9.34 17.44 19.74
CA ILE A 135 10.08 16.19 19.83
C ILE A 135 11.54 16.38 19.43
N ASN A 136 12.43 15.66 20.10
CA ASN A 136 13.86 15.66 19.82
C ASN A 136 14.30 14.26 19.42
N GLY A 137 14.93 14.15 18.24
CA GLY A 137 15.39 12.88 17.64
C GLY A 137 16.89 12.64 17.75
N MET A 138 17.64 13.51 18.43
CA MET A 138 19.09 13.37 18.54
C MET A 138 19.54 13.14 19.97
N ASP A 139 20.47 12.21 20.15
CA ASP A 139 21.21 12.04 21.41
C ASP A 139 22.52 12.86 21.44
N GLY A 140 22.84 13.56 20.36
CA GLY A 140 24.00 14.41 20.20
C GLY A 140 25.29 13.68 19.80
N LYS A 141 25.24 12.42 19.38
CA LYS A 141 26.45 11.61 19.14
C LYS A 141 26.78 11.30 17.68
N THR A 142 25.80 11.15 16.79
CA THR A 142 26.05 10.75 15.39
C THR A 142 24.92 11.23 14.47
N ALA A 143 25.11 11.12 13.15
CA ALA A 143 24.04 11.31 12.19
C ALA A 143 22.98 10.22 12.39
N GLN A 144 21.86 10.59 12.96
CA GLN A 144 20.74 9.70 13.29
C GLN A 144 19.50 10.12 12.52
N VAL A 145 18.77 9.13 12.06
CA VAL A 145 17.41 9.33 11.55
C VAL A 145 16.48 8.63 12.52
N SER A 146 15.75 9.41 13.29
CA SER A 146 14.81 8.91 14.30
C SER A 146 13.43 8.71 13.71
N GLY A 147 12.74 7.69 14.22
CA GLY A 147 11.35 7.44 13.89
C GLY A 147 10.41 8.17 14.83
N PHE A 148 9.21 8.47 14.36
CA PHE A 148 8.11 8.94 15.18
C PHE A 148 6.81 8.28 14.81
N ILE A 149 5.87 8.29 15.77
CA ILE A 149 4.44 8.03 15.57
C ILE A 149 3.71 9.16 16.26
N VAL A 150 2.73 9.78 15.60
CA VAL A 150 1.90 10.84 16.16
C VAL A 150 0.43 10.47 16.01
N LYS A 151 -0.36 10.80 17.01
CA LYS A 151 -1.80 10.58 17.05
C LYS A 151 -2.53 11.92 17.10
N TYR A 152 -3.53 12.06 16.23
CA TYR A 152 -4.49 13.16 16.21
C TYR A 152 -5.91 12.65 16.36
N THR A 153 -6.81 13.48 16.87
CA THR A 153 -8.25 13.23 16.76
C THR A 153 -8.71 13.39 15.31
N LYS A 154 -9.92 12.98 15.02
CA LYS A 154 -10.54 13.17 13.68
C LYS A 154 -10.74 14.66 13.32
N GLU A 155 -10.69 15.57 14.30
CA GLU A 155 -10.75 17.03 14.14
C GLU A 155 -9.38 17.67 13.96
N GLY A 156 -8.28 16.90 14.01
CA GLY A 156 -6.91 17.39 13.85
C GLY A 156 -6.28 17.93 15.14
N GLU A 157 -6.85 17.62 16.31
CA GLU A 157 -6.25 17.94 17.58
C GLU A 157 -5.18 16.91 17.95
N TYR A 158 -3.99 17.38 18.32
CA TYR A 158 -2.91 16.53 18.79
C TYR A 158 -3.31 15.78 20.06
N VAL A 159 -3.00 14.49 20.14
CA VAL A 159 -3.27 13.63 21.29
C VAL A 159 -1.99 13.18 21.97
N ALA A 160 -1.07 12.58 21.22
CA ALA A 160 0.16 12.03 21.77
C ALA A 160 1.19 11.74 20.64
N SER A 161 2.43 11.60 21.02
CA SER A 161 3.49 11.11 20.14
C SER A 161 4.35 10.04 20.80
N LYS A 162 5.05 9.27 19.97
CA LYS A 162 6.09 8.32 20.37
C LYS A 162 7.29 8.51 19.47
N VAL A 163 8.44 8.78 20.09
CA VAL A 163 9.72 8.90 19.39
C VAL A 163 10.52 7.63 19.57
N VAL A 164 11.20 7.20 18.52
CA VAL A 164 12.13 6.08 18.52
C VAL A 164 13.48 6.60 18.07
N ILE A 165 14.41 6.70 19.02
CA ILE A 165 15.77 7.16 18.77
C ILE A 165 16.67 5.94 18.65
N PRO A 166 17.27 5.68 17.47
CA PRO A 166 18.23 4.60 17.33
C PRO A 166 19.55 4.98 17.99
N GLU A 167 20.17 4.03 18.67
CA GLU A 167 21.44 4.18 19.34
C GLU A 167 22.50 3.28 18.68
N VAL A 168 23.76 3.70 18.74
CA VAL A 168 24.88 2.85 18.37
C VAL A 168 25.09 1.79 19.47
N ASP A 169 24.87 0.51 19.15
CA ASP A 169 25.04 -0.61 20.09
C ASP A 169 26.43 -1.23 19.95
N MET A 170 27.49 -0.47 20.21
CA MET A 170 28.84 -0.97 20.10
C MET A 170 29.68 -0.66 21.32
N GLN A 171 30.48 -1.65 21.70
CA GLN A 171 31.46 -1.53 22.80
C GLN A 171 32.77 -0.86 22.40
N ASN A 172 33.02 -0.59 21.11
CA ASN A 172 34.25 -0.02 20.59
C ASN A 172 34.02 1.27 19.81
N ASP A 173 34.87 2.26 19.99
CA ASP A 173 34.84 3.63 19.44
C ASP A 173 34.99 3.75 17.89
N ALA A 174 34.95 2.67 17.15
CA ALA A 174 35.23 2.62 15.71
C ALA A 174 33.94 2.32 14.89
N TYR A 175 32.85 2.97 15.22
CA TYR A 175 31.61 2.86 14.43
C TYR A 175 31.65 3.81 13.24
N TYR A 176 31.52 3.27 12.03
CA TYR A 176 31.35 4.02 10.79
C TYR A 176 30.02 3.62 10.13
N GLY A 177 28.94 4.27 10.49
CA GLY A 177 27.64 4.03 9.87
C GLY A 177 26.56 4.96 10.41
N ASN A 178 25.44 5.05 9.71
CA ASN A 178 24.27 5.79 10.15
C ASN A 178 23.33 4.85 10.88
N VAL A 179 22.91 5.21 12.07
CA VAL A 179 21.80 4.52 12.74
C VAL A 179 20.49 5.19 12.37
N TYR A 180 19.49 4.37 12.09
CA TYR A 180 18.17 4.86 11.73
C TYR A 180 17.05 3.93 12.19
N PHE A 181 15.86 4.51 12.32
CA PHE A 181 14.61 3.79 12.50
C PHE A 181 13.58 4.39 11.55
N THR A 182 13.24 3.68 10.50
CA THR A 182 12.34 4.14 9.43
C THR A 182 11.06 3.31 9.42
N PRO A 183 9.93 3.89 9.87
CA PRO A 183 8.62 3.29 9.67
C PRO A 183 8.28 3.18 8.19
N ASN A 184 7.67 2.05 7.76
CA ASN A 184 7.27 1.82 6.38
C ASN A 184 5.76 1.69 6.22
N LYS A 185 5.07 1.04 7.16
CA LYS A 185 3.62 0.88 7.15
C LYS A 185 3.08 0.95 8.56
N ILE A 186 1.91 1.53 8.72
CA ILE A 186 1.16 1.59 9.98
C ILE A 186 -0.28 1.12 9.74
N GLU A 187 -0.83 0.34 10.66
CA GLU A 187 -2.20 -0.17 10.63
C GLU A 187 -2.76 -0.24 12.04
N VAL A 188 -4.02 0.13 12.23
CA VAL A 188 -4.72 -0.06 13.50
C VAL A 188 -5.60 -1.30 13.43
N SER A 189 -5.39 -2.24 14.33
CA SER A 189 -6.18 -3.45 14.45
C SER A 189 -6.71 -3.60 15.89
N GLY A 190 -7.99 -3.33 16.09
CA GLY A 190 -8.59 -3.27 17.43
C GLY A 190 -7.92 -2.21 18.31
N ASN A 191 -7.37 -2.62 19.45
CA ASN A 191 -6.67 -1.74 20.39
C ASN A 191 -5.15 -1.70 20.18
N GLN A 192 -4.67 -2.14 19.04
CA GLN A 192 -3.25 -2.19 18.72
C GLN A 192 -2.93 -1.40 17.45
N ILE A 193 -1.79 -0.74 17.49
CA ILE A 193 -1.15 -0.13 16.33
C ILE A 193 -0.05 -1.08 15.90
N LEU A 194 -0.10 -1.52 14.66
CA LEU A 194 0.93 -2.33 14.04
C LEU A 194 1.80 -1.43 13.16
N LEU A 195 3.11 -1.60 13.25
CA LEU A 195 4.08 -0.79 12.55
C LEU A 195 5.17 -1.68 11.97
N SER A 196 5.37 -1.67 10.66
CA SER A 196 6.61 -2.20 10.08
C SER A 196 7.67 -1.12 10.05
N ALA A 197 8.91 -1.49 10.33
CA ALA A 197 10.03 -0.59 10.29
C ALA A 197 11.30 -1.29 9.82
N GLN A 198 12.15 -0.51 9.17
CA GLN A 198 13.54 -0.84 8.90
C GLN A 198 14.42 -0.08 9.91
N TYR A 199 15.41 -0.76 10.49
CA TYR A 199 16.27 -0.15 11.48
C TYR A 199 17.67 -0.73 11.49
N THR A 200 18.61 0.08 11.94
CA THR A 200 19.99 -0.31 12.28
C THR A 200 20.29 0.13 13.70
N GLY A 201 21.36 -0.39 14.26
CA GLY A 201 21.72 -0.11 15.65
C GLY A 201 20.72 -0.70 16.65
N LYS A 202 20.53 -0.04 17.76
CA LYS A 202 19.62 -0.44 18.83
C LYS A 202 18.53 0.61 19.01
N SER A 203 17.30 0.18 19.03
CA SER A 203 16.14 1.03 19.28
C SER A 203 15.30 0.51 20.44
N THR A 204 14.95 1.37 21.38
CA THR A 204 14.13 1.02 22.53
C THR A 204 12.77 1.71 22.44
N ILE A 205 11.69 0.93 22.49
CA ILE A 205 10.31 1.41 22.48
C ILE A 205 9.63 0.84 23.73
N ASN A 206 9.44 1.64 24.74
CA ASN A 206 9.02 1.20 26.08
C ASN A 206 9.96 0.08 26.59
N ASP A 207 9.45 -1.11 26.86
CA ASP A 207 10.21 -2.27 27.32
C ASP A 207 10.76 -3.13 26.16
N LEU A 208 10.38 -2.85 24.92
CA LEU A 208 10.86 -3.58 23.75
C LEU A 208 12.19 -3.00 23.27
N THR A 209 13.22 -3.84 23.20
CA THR A 209 14.50 -3.51 22.57
C THR A 209 14.60 -4.22 21.23
N LEU A 210 14.76 -3.47 20.17
CA LEU A 210 15.06 -3.93 18.83
C LEU A 210 16.56 -3.76 18.58
N LYS A 211 17.19 -4.79 18.04
CA LYS A 211 18.61 -4.75 17.67
C LYS A 211 18.74 -5.00 16.17
N GLY A 212 19.39 -4.07 15.49
CA GLY A 212 19.91 -4.26 14.15
C GLY A 212 21.07 -5.25 14.14
N GLN A 213 21.47 -5.69 12.97
CA GLN A 213 22.53 -6.64 12.80
C GLN A 213 23.83 -5.94 12.38
N TYR A 214 24.94 -6.48 12.85
CA TYR A 214 26.28 -6.01 12.52
C TYR A 214 27.02 -7.09 11.74
N CYS A 215 27.80 -6.66 10.75
CA CYS A 215 28.84 -7.47 10.18
C CYS A 215 30.15 -7.06 10.83
N ASN A 216 30.72 -7.92 11.68
CA ASN A 216 31.98 -7.66 12.33
C ASN A 216 33.11 -8.35 11.56
N LYS A 217 33.84 -7.60 10.72
CA LYS A 217 35.09 -8.08 10.14
C LYS A 217 36.29 -7.26 10.65
N THR A 218 37.16 -7.92 11.33
CA THR A 218 38.32 -7.33 12.03
C THR A 218 39.45 -6.89 11.12
N ASP A 219 39.51 -7.25 9.83
CA ASP A 219 40.71 -7.08 9.02
C ASP A 219 40.73 -5.89 8.05
N TRP A 220 39.62 -5.24 7.73
CA TRP A 220 39.55 -4.04 6.89
C TRP A 220 38.33 -3.18 7.23
N PHE A 221 38.48 -2.11 7.90
CA PHE A 221 37.73 -0.85 8.10
C PHE A 221 36.22 -0.74 7.74
N TYR A 222 35.48 -1.79 7.58
CA TYR A 222 34.05 -1.70 7.22
C TYR A 222 33.19 -2.50 8.20
N MET A 223 32.61 -1.79 9.14
CA MET A 223 31.45 -2.29 9.85
C MET A 223 30.21 -1.82 9.09
N TYR A 224 29.52 -2.73 8.47
CA TYR A 224 28.26 -2.43 7.81
C TYR A 224 27.12 -2.74 8.76
N ASP A 225 26.28 -1.73 9.01
CA ASP A 225 24.98 -1.99 9.57
C ASP A 225 24.13 -2.67 8.52
N ILE A 226 23.68 -3.86 8.83
CA ILE A 226 22.76 -4.57 7.99
C ILE A 226 21.36 -4.17 8.41
N PRO A 227 20.57 -3.60 7.49
CA PRO A 227 19.20 -3.26 7.79
C PRO A 227 18.43 -4.47 8.31
N THR A 228 17.78 -4.31 9.43
CA THR A 228 16.86 -5.29 10.00
C THR A 228 15.44 -4.81 9.79
N LEU A 229 14.58 -5.69 9.39
CA LEU A 229 13.16 -5.43 9.19
C LEU A 229 12.31 -6.13 10.24
N GLY A 230 11.36 -5.41 10.79
CA GLY A 230 10.47 -5.94 11.78
C GLY A 230 9.08 -5.32 11.75
N VAL A 231 8.13 -6.06 12.29
CA VAL A 231 6.78 -5.60 12.60
C VAL A 231 6.64 -5.60 14.12
N ILE A 232 6.21 -4.48 14.66
CA ILE A 232 5.96 -4.29 16.10
C ILE A 232 4.50 -3.94 16.33
N SER A 233 4.00 -4.22 17.51
CA SER A 233 2.71 -3.72 17.99
C SER A 233 2.90 -2.74 19.14
N LEU A 234 2.07 -1.69 19.14
CA LEU A 234 1.95 -0.74 20.23
C LEU A 234 0.48 -0.70 20.71
N SER A 235 0.27 -0.44 21.99
CA SER A 235 -1.07 -0.09 22.47
C SER A 235 -1.48 1.30 21.95
N ASN A 236 -2.78 1.57 21.82
CA ASN A 236 -3.31 2.84 21.27
C ASN A 236 -2.92 4.08 22.09
N ASP A 237 -2.46 3.90 23.32
CA ASP A 237 -1.91 4.93 24.22
C ASP A 237 -0.39 5.02 24.16
N PHE A 238 0.26 4.26 23.28
CA PHE A 238 1.72 4.12 23.16
C PHE A 238 2.43 3.59 24.42
N GLY A 239 1.68 3.05 25.40
CA GLY A 239 2.22 2.65 26.70
C GLY A 239 2.94 1.30 26.70
N LYS A 240 2.60 0.41 25.75
CA LYS A 240 3.20 -0.94 25.63
C LYS A 240 3.65 -1.19 24.20
N ALA A 241 4.75 -1.93 24.07
CA ALA A 241 5.25 -2.39 22.78
C ALA A 241 5.61 -3.87 22.84
N SER A 242 5.43 -4.61 21.75
CA SER A 242 5.88 -5.99 21.61
C SER A 242 6.29 -6.29 20.17
N LEU A 243 7.17 -7.27 20.02
CA LEU A 243 7.57 -7.77 18.72
C LEU A 243 6.42 -8.59 18.12
N VAL A 244 6.03 -8.30 16.90
CA VAL A 244 5.14 -9.17 16.11
C VAL A 244 6.00 -10.15 15.31
N ALA A 245 6.88 -9.63 14.49
CA ALA A 245 7.80 -10.41 13.68
C ALA A 245 9.08 -9.62 13.37
N GLN A 246 10.20 -10.31 13.24
CA GLN A 246 11.47 -9.76 12.81
C GLN A 246 12.21 -10.79 11.96
N MET A 247 12.73 -10.36 10.82
CA MET A 247 13.68 -11.15 10.06
C MET A 247 15.09 -10.72 10.47
N ALA A 248 15.83 -11.65 11.03
CA ALA A 248 17.18 -11.42 11.54
C ALA A 248 18.12 -12.52 11.01
N ALA A 249 19.38 -12.19 10.72
CA ALA A 249 20.39 -13.23 10.56
C ALA A 249 20.86 -13.72 11.92
N THR A 250 21.40 -14.92 11.94
CA THR A 250 22.17 -15.37 13.09
C THR A 250 23.48 -14.57 13.13
N GLU A 251 23.87 -14.07 14.29
CA GLU A 251 25.17 -13.40 14.47
C GLU A 251 26.30 -14.32 14.01
N ASN A 252 26.86 -14.05 12.85
CA ASN A 252 27.97 -14.82 12.32
C ASN A 252 29.05 -13.87 11.80
N GLU A 253 30.30 -14.18 12.09
CA GLU A 253 31.47 -13.36 11.78
C GLU A 253 31.80 -13.24 10.29
N THR A 254 31.02 -13.86 9.42
CA THR A 254 31.32 -13.97 8.00
C THR A 254 30.51 -13.03 7.11
N TYR A 255 31.22 -12.29 6.34
CA TYR A 255 30.92 -11.42 5.21
C TYR A 255 29.57 -11.54 4.50
N PHE A 256 29.01 -10.37 4.10
CA PHE A 256 28.15 -10.12 2.94
C PHE A 256 27.22 -11.27 2.49
N GLY A 257 26.39 -11.81 3.33
CA GLY A 257 25.65 -12.94 2.91
C GLY A 257 24.24 -13.05 3.44
N PHE A 258 23.71 -11.97 4.01
CA PHE A 258 22.36 -11.99 4.54
C PHE A 258 21.80 -10.59 4.67
N GLY A 259 20.50 -10.48 4.54
CA GLY A 259 19.77 -9.23 4.73
C GLY A 259 18.28 -9.44 4.55
N ALA A 260 17.51 -8.46 4.97
CA ALA A 260 16.12 -8.32 4.63
C ALA A 260 15.95 -6.99 3.88
N GLU A 261 15.34 -7.05 2.70
CA GLU A 261 15.25 -5.90 1.79
C GLU A 261 13.89 -5.23 1.85
N SER A 262 12.84 -6.00 2.13
CA SER A 262 11.48 -5.50 2.18
C SER A 262 10.66 -6.24 3.22
N CYS A 263 9.72 -5.53 3.84
CA CYS A 263 8.76 -6.10 4.79
C CYS A 263 7.42 -5.40 4.64
N ASN A 264 6.36 -6.20 4.57
CA ASN A 264 4.99 -5.71 4.63
C ASN A 264 4.13 -6.64 5.49
N PHE A 265 2.96 -6.17 5.89
CA PHE A 265 2.05 -6.97 6.72
C PHE A 265 0.59 -6.56 6.50
N VAL A 266 -0.33 -7.42 6.94
CA VAL A 266 -1.75 -7.11 7.05
C VAL A 266 -2.34 -7.85 8.26
N ALA A 267 -3.22 -7.20 9.00
CA ALA A 267 -3.86 -7.78 10.17
C ALA A 267 -5.27 -8.31 9.87
N ASN A 268 -5.65 -9.36 10.60
CA ASN A 268 -7.01 -9.90 10.62
C ASN A 268 -7.35 -10.44 12.02
N GLY A 269 -7.93 -9.62 12.86
CA GLY A 269 -8.22 -9.96 14.24
C GLY A 269 -6.94 -10.25 15.03
N THR A 270 -6.77 -11.49 15.52
CA THR A 270 -5.58 -11.93 16.27
C THR A 270 -4.42 -12.36 15.38
N LYS A 271 -4.65 -12.50 14.08
CA LYS A 271 -3.64 -12.91 13.11
C LYS A 271 -3.01 -11.71 12.43
N VAL A 272 -1.69 -11.75 12.30
CA VAL A 272 -0.92 -10.83 11.47
C VAL A 272 -0.20 -11.66 10.43
N TYR A 273 -0.47 -11.40 9.17
CA TYR A 273 0.27 -11.96 8.06
C TYR A 273 1.43 -11.03 7.77
N VAL A 274 2.64 -11.56 7.76
CA VAL A 274 3.87 -10.80 7.49
C VAL A 274 4.57 -11.39 6.29
N ALA A 275 5.18 -10.55 5.48
CA ALA A 275 5.94 -10.97 4.34
C ALA A 275 7.28 -10.23 4.30
N PHE A 276 8.37 -10.96 4.06
CA PHE A 276 9.72 -10.45 3.96
C PHE A 276 10.33 -10.86 2.62
N VAL A 277 11.12 -9.98 2.03
CA VAL A 277 12.13 -10.37 1.06
C VAL A 277 13.46 -10.45 1.81
N ALA A 278 14.06 -11.61 1.81
CA ALA A 278 15.31 -11.82 2.52
C ALA A 278 16.24 -12.76 1.74
N TYR A 279 17.54 -12.63 1.99
CA TYR A 279 18.59 -13.43 1.36
C TYR A 279 19.67 -13.79 2.38
N GLY A 280 20.38 -14.85 2.11
CA GLY A 280 21.54 -15.25 2.90
C GLY A 280 21.37 -16.54 3.68
N ASN A 281 22.45 -16.90 4.39
CA ASN A 281 22.49 -18.05 5.28
C ASN A 281 22.01 -17.67 6.68
N ASP A 282 21.49 -18.65 7.40
CA ASP A 282 21.21 -18.52 8.84
C ASP A 282 20.22 -17.43 9.21
N LEU A 283 19.24 -17.16 8.33
CA LEU A 283 18.14 -16.28 8.64
C LEU A 283 17.23 -16.88 9.71
N THR A 284 16.75 -16.04 10.60
CA THR A 284 15.80 -16.43 11.63
C THR A 284 14.60 -15.50 11.61
N LEU A 285 13.42 -16.07 11.43
CA LEU A 285 12.16 -15.39 11.70
C LEU A 285 11.89 -15.47 13.20
N LYS A 286 11.79 -14.31 13.86
CA LYS A 286 11.49 -14.19 15.30
C LYS A 286 10.12 -13.56 15.49
N SER A 287 9.40 -14.00 16.50
CA SER A 287 8.20 -13.36 17.02
C SER A 287 8.32 -13.14 18.53
N ALA A 288 7.28 -12.67 19.21
CA ALA A 288 7.33 -12.42 20.65
C ALA A 288 7.65 -13.68 21.46
N ASN A 289 7.11 -14.84 21.06
CA ASN A 289 7.18 -16.08 21.83
C ASN A 289 7.91 -17.21 21.12
N ASP A 290 8.30 -17.00 19.85
CA ASP A 290 8.80 -18.10 19.01
C ASP A 290 9.90 -17.63 18.05
N SER A 291 10.66 -18.59 17.55
CA SER A 291 11.68 -18.34 16.51
C SER A 291 11.80 -19.54 15.59
N LYS A 292 11.89 -19.27 14.29
CA LYS A 292 12.06 -20.28 13.24
C LYS A 292 13.29 -19.96 12.41
N GLN A 293 14.22 -20.90 12.36
CA GLN A 293 15.37 -20.79 11.47
C GLN A 293 14.96 -21.06 10.03
N ILE A 294 15.40 -20.24 9.09
CA ILE A 294 15.20 -20.36 7.66
C ILE A 294 16.48 -20.91 7.04
N THR A 295 16.51 -22.21 6.79
CA THR A 295 17.73 -22.92 6.33
C THR A 295 17.68 -23.33 4.86
N GLU A 296 16.57 -23.06 4.18
CA GLU A 296 16.27 -23.62 2.88
C GLU A 296 16.76 -22.77 1.69
N LEU A 297 17.37 -21.61 1.97
CA LEU A 297 17.83 -20.70 0.92
C LEU A 297 19.10 -21.19 0.28
N LEU A 298 19.14 -21.09 -1.05
CA LEU A 298 20.30 -21.46 -1.84
C LEU A 298 21.32 -20.33 -1.82
N ASN A 299 22.57 -20.67 -1.51
CA ASN A 299 23.65 -19.72 -1.49
C ASN A 299 24.85 -20.32 -2.19
N LYS A 300 25.51 -19.52 -3.01
CA LYS A 300 26.75 -19.90 -3.66
C LYS A 300 27.80 -18.84 -3.33
N ILE A 301 28.80 -19.23 -2.57
CA ILE A 301 29.95 -18.37 -2.23
C ILE A 301 31.12 -18.86 -3.08
N GLU A 302 31.63 -17.98 -3.96
CA GLU A 302 32.84 -18.21 -4.74
C GLU A 302 33.82 -17.07 -4.45
N GLY A 303 34.84 -17.33 -3.64
CA GLY A 303 35.84 -16.34 -3.23
C GLY A 303 35.24 -15.25 -2.34
N ASP A 304 35.57 -13.98 -2.63
CA ASP A 304 35.06 -12.80 -1.90
C ASP A 304 33.70 -12.31 -2.40
N ALA A 305 33.07 -12.99 -3.36
CA ALA A 305 31.77 -12.67 -3.93
C ALA A 305 30.80 -13.82 -3.68
N GLY A 306 29.67 -13.51 -3.06
CA GLY A 306 28.58 -14.45 -2.87
C GLY A 306 27.43 -14.20 -3.85
N THR A 307 26.77 -15.27 -4.27
CA THR A 307 25.46 -15.22 -4.91
C THR A 307 24.45 -15.76 -3.93
N PHE A 308 23.45 -14.98 -3.64
CA PHE A 308 22.42 -15.32 -2.69
C PHE A 308 21.08 -15.42 -3.40
N GLU A 309 20.30 -16.41 -3.01
CA GLU A 309 18.92 -16.50 -3.39
C GLU A 309 18.10 -15.51 -2.58
N HIS A 310 17.36 -14.62 -3.25
CA HIS A 310 16.34 -13.80 -2.60
C HIS A 310 15.03 -14.58 -2.57
N ALA A 311 14.47 -14.76 -1.40
CA ALA A 311 13.22 -15.47 -1.21
C ALA A 311 12.17 -14.56 -0.60
N PHE A 312 10.91 -14.81 -0.97
CA PHE A 312 9.77 -14.23 -0.29
C PHE A 312 9.34 -15.18 0.82
N ILE A 313 9.44 -14.73 2.05
CA ILE A 313 9.12 -15.48 3.25
C ILE A 313 7.84 -14.90 3.82
N VAL A 314 6.75 -15.65 3.73
CA VAL A 314 5.44 -15.24 4.23
C VAL A 314 5.10 -16.07 5.45
N ALA A 315 4.65 -15.42 6.53
CA ALA A 315 4.29 -16.10 7.76
C ALA A 315 2.98 -15.58 8.36
N THR A 316 2.31 -16.46 9.09
CA THR A 316 1.18 -16.12 9.95
C THR A 316 1.67 -16.07 11.39
N ILE A 317 1.49 -14.91 12.02
CA ILE A 317 1.76 -14.72 13.45
C ILE A 317 0.42 -14.60 14.17
N GLU A 318 0.22 -15.43 15.19
CA GLU A 318 -0.99 -15.39 16.00
C GLU A 318 -0.64 -15.46 17.49
N ASN A 319 -1.10 -14.47 18.25
CA ASN A 319 -0.82 -14.35 19.69
C ASN A 319 0.69 -14.44 20.02
N GLY A 320 1.54 -13.86 19.17
CA GLY A 320 2.99 -13.85 19.35
C GLY A 320 3.72 -15.14 18.96
N ASN A 321 3.02 -16.12 18.36
CA ASN A 321 3.61 -17.38 17.89
C ASN A 321 3.62 -17.43 16.36
N ILE A 322 4.62 -18.09 15.78
CA ILE A 322 4.69 -18.38 14.35
C ILE A 322 3.83 -19.60 14.09
N VAL A 323 2.66 -19.40 13.45
CA VAL A 323 1.67 -20.47 13.21
C VAL A 323 1.93 -21.18 11.88
N ASP A 324 2.31 -20.43 10.87
CA ASP A 324 2.58 -20.95 9.53
C ASP A 324 3.68 -20.14 8.84
N THR A 325 4.39 -20.77 7.90
CA THR A 325 5.45 -20.11 7.13
C THR A 325 5.58 -20.77 5.76
N GLN A 326 5.54 -19.96 4.73
CA GLN A 326 5.77 -20.39 3.34
C GLN A 326 6.95 -19.61 2.75
N ILE A 327 7.83 -20.31 2.03
CA ILE A 327 8.96 -19.72 1.33
C ILE A 327 8.75 -19.88 -0.17
N TYR A 328 8.85 -18.77 -0.88
CA TYR A 328 8.81 -18.71 -2.34
C TYR A 328 10.21 -18.38 -2.85
N HIS A 329 10.82 -19.33 -3.52
CA HIS A 329 12.21 -19.30 -3.93
C HIS A 329 12.37 -18.70 -5.33
N SER A 330 13.30 -17.75 -5.48
CA SER A 330 13.85 -17.43 -6.81
C SER A 330 14.91 -18.44 -7.21
N LYS A 331 15.20 -18.54 -8.52
CA LYS A 331 16.38 -19.29 -8.95
C LYS A 331 17.61 -18.41 -8.81
N LEU A 332 18.74 -19.03 -8.45
CA LEU A 332 20.04 -18.36 -8.55
C LEU A 332 20.30 -17.96 -10.00
N ASP A 333 20.37 -16.66 -10.25
CA ASP A 333 20.84 -16.14 -11.53
C ASP A 333 22.38 -15.97 -11.45
N ASN A 334 23.09 -16.48 -12.47
CA ASN A 334 24.56 -16.37 -12.53
C ASN A 334 25.08 -14.95 -12.84
N ASN A 335 24.19 -13.96 -13.02
CA ASN A 335 24.55 -12.59 -13.33
C ASN A 335 24.74 -11.74 -12.07
N LEU A 336 25.83 -11.99 -11.36
CA LEU A 336 26.20 -11.54 -10.03
C LEU A 336 26.48 -10.05 -9.81
N ARG A 337 26.35 -9.20 -10.82
CA ARG A 337 26.82 -7.80 -10.77
C ARG A 337 25.73 -6.75 -10.80
N VAL A 338 24.50 -7.16 -10.95
CA VAL A 338 23.35 -6.23 -10.95
C VAL A 338 22.79 -6.20 -9.54
N ALA A 339 22.61 -5.01 -8.99
CA ALA A 339 21.89 -4.86 -7.74
C ALA A 339 20.50 -5.50 -7.88
N LYS A 340 20.13 -6.34 -6.93
CA LYS A 340 18.86 -7.04 -6.91
C LYS A 340 17.86 -6.20 -6.14
N PHE A 341 16.69 -5.96 -6.73
CA PHE A 341 15.62 -5.18 -6.11
C PHE A 341 14.35 -6.02 -6.14
N ASN A 342 14.15 -6.79 -5.08
CA ASN A 342 12.87 -7.45 -4.86
C ASN A 342 12.16 -6.75 -3.71
N THR A 343 10.92 -6.34 -3.92
CA THR A 343 10.17 -5.59 -2.92
C THR A 343 8.79 -6.20 -2.67
N ILE A 344 8.23 -5.90 -1.51
CA ILE A 344 6.81 -6.09 -1.19
C ILE A 344 6.29 -4.72 -0.78
N ASP A 345 5.91 -3.92 -1.77
CA ASP A 345 5.52 -2.53 -1.55
C ASP A 345 4.11 -2.44 -0.98
N GLN A 346 3.22 -3.34 -1.41
CA GLN A 346 1.84 -3.38 -1.00
C GLN A 346 1.42 -4.77 -0.52
N MET A 347 0.62 -4.81 0.53
CA MET A 347 0.02 -6.03 1.05
C MET A 347 -1.36 -5.72 1.63
N THR A 348 -2.37 -6.49 1.22
CA THR A 348 -3.73 -6.38 1.73
C THR A 348 -4.41 -7.73 1.85
N LEU A 349 -5.52 -7.79 2.60
CA LEU A 349 -6.34 -8.98 2.76
C LEU A 349 -7.75 -8.69 2.22
N TYR A 350 -8.21 -9.52 1.30
CA TYR A 350 -9.55 -9.41 0.74
C TYR A 350 -10.15 -10.81 0.49
N ASN A 351 -11.36 -11.04 0.97
CA ASN A 351 -12.11 -12.30 0.81
C ASN A 351 -11.29 -13.57 1.15
N GLY A 352 -10.51 -13.53 2.23
CA GLY A 352 -9.70 -14.68 2.69
C GLY A 352 -8.44 -14.95 1.87
N ASN A 353 -8.06 -14.03 1.01
CA ASN A 353 -6.83 -14.05 0.24
C ASN A 353 -5.94 -12.87 0.59
N ILE A 354 -4.65 -13.13 0.68
CA ILE A 354 -3.61 -12.13 0.85
C ILE A 354 -3.12 -11.75 -0.55
N TYR A 355 -3.08 -10.45 -0.83
CA TYR A 355 -2.54 -9.90 -2.06
C TYR A 355 -1.23 -9.20 -1.74
N LEU A 356 -0.20 -9.53 -2.50
CA LEU A 356 1.15 -8.96 -2.42
C LEU A 356 1.47 -8.33 -3.76
N ALA A 357 1.98 -7.11 -3.76
CA ALA A 357 2.47 -6.45 -4.96
C ALA A 357 3.78 -5.71 -4.68
N GLY A 358 4.63 -5.62 -5.66
CA GLY A 358 5.92 -4.98 -5.60
C GLY A 358 6.68 -5.18 -6.90
N THR A 359 8.00 -5.13 -6.83
CA THR A 359 8.88 -5.28 -7.98
C THR A 359 9.85 -6.43 -7.80
N PHE A 360 10.36 -6.97 -8.91
CA PHE A 360 11.39 -7.99 -8.91
C PHE A 360 12.34 -7.82 -10.10
N ASN A 361 13.59 -8.18 -9.90
CA ASN A 361 14.60 -8.18 -10.95
C ASN A 361 15.42 -9.48 -10.98
N GLU A 362 14.80 -10.56 -10.59
CA GLU A 362 15.32 -11.92 -10.62
C GLU A 362 14.34 -12.86 -11.29
N THR A 363 14.59 -14.17 -11.23
CA THR A 363 13.55 -15.15 -11.57
C THR A 363 12.38 -14.97 -10.60
N PHE A 364 11.18 -14.83 -11.12
CA PHE A 364 10.00 -14.55 -10.34
C PHE A 364 9.71 -15.66 -9.32
N PRO A 365 9.73 -15.39 -8.00
CA PRO A 365 9.65 -16.44 -6.98
C PRO A 365 8.33 -17.21 -6.98
N PHE A 366 7.24 -16.57 -7.40
CA PHE A 366 5.92 -17.20 -7.47
C PHE A 366 5.70 -17.99 -8.76
N ASP A 367 6.53 -17.79 -9.79
CA ASP A 367 6.52 -18.55 -11.04
C ASP A 367 7.91 -18.54 -11.69
N ASN A 368 8.71 -19.53 -11.34
CA ASN A 368 10.11 -19.68 -11.80
C ASN A 368 10.30 -19.84 -13.32
N THR A 369 9.23 -19.84 -14.10
CA THR A 369 9.30 -19.81 -15.57
C THR A 369 9.37 -18.40 -16.14
N LYS A 370 9.07 -17.39 -15.30
CA LYS A 370 9.08 -15.98 -15.68
C LYS A 370 10.37 -15.30 -15.24
N ALA A 371 10.88 -14.45 -16.09
CA ALA A 371 12.03 -13.60 -15.82
C ALA A 371 11.62 -12.13 -16.05
N TYR A 372 12.30 -11.23 -15.38
CA TYR A 372 12.11 -9.79 -15.57
C TYR A 372 12.66 -9.31 -16.92
N VAL A 373 12.17 -8.17 -17.39
CA VAL A 373 12.63 -7.47 -18.58
C VAL A 373 13.02 -6.04 -18.21
N GLY A 374 14.22 -5.60 -18.55
CA GLY A 374 14.70 -4.26 -18.22
C GLY A 374 15.35 -4.13 -16.84
N GLY A 375 14.97 -3.15 -16.06
CA GLY A 375 15.52 -2.88 -14.71
C GLY A 375 14.89 -3.75 -13.64
N CYS A 376 13.58 -3.65 -13.46
CA CYS A 376 12.75 -4.52 -12.65
C CYS A 376 11.29 -4.42 -13.12
N ASP A 377 10.53 -5.49 -12.93
CA ASP A 377 9.13 -5.58 -13.34
C ASP A 377 8.21 -5.57 -12.12
N THR A 378 7.02 -5.04 -12.30
CA THR A 378 5.92 -5.12 -11.31
C THR A 378 5.35 -6.54 -11.26
N TYR A 379 5.00 -6.99 -10.08
CA TYR A 379 4.27 -8.22 -9.87
C TYR A 379 3.08 -8.02 -8.93
N ILE A 380 2.14 -8.96 -9.03
CA ILE A 380 1.12 -9.22 -8.02
C ILE A 380 0.98 -10.72 -7.79
N ALA A 381 0.82 -11.11 -6.54
CA ALA A 381 0.53 -12.49 -6.14
C ALA A 381 -0.65 -12.56 -5.18
N SER A 382 -1.48 -13.57 -5.33
CA SER A 382 -2.56 -13.91 -4.42
C SER A 382 -2.25 -15.21 -3.69
N LEU A 383 -2.29 -15.18 -2.35
CA LEU A 383 -2.08 -16.32 -1.48
C LEU A 383 -3.33 -16.60 -0.66
N LYS A 384 -3.60 -17.84 -0.31
CA LYS A 384 -4.66 -18.19 0.63
C LYS A 384 -4.25 -17.79 2.06
N ALA A 385 -5.10 -17.08 2.76
CA ALA A 385 -4.86 -16.72 4.15
C ALA A 385 -4.92 -17.92 5.12
N THR A 386 -5.38 -19.10 4.64
CA THR A 386 -5.53 -20.31 5.46
C THR A 386 -4.24 -21.09 5.63
N ASP A 387 -3.42 -21.15 4.58
CA ASP A 387 -2.21 -21.99 4.50
C ASP A 387 -1.06 -21.35 3.74
N LEU A 388 -1.20 -20.07 3.41
CA LEU A 388 -0.25 -19.26 2.66
C LEU A 388 0.10 -19.80 1.26
N SER A 389 -0.62 -20.83 0.76
CA SER A 389 -0.37 -21.38 -0.57
C SER A 389 -0.79 -20.38 -1.66
N LYS A 390 -0.02 -20.38 -2.77
CA LYS A 390 -0.30 -19.53 -3.92
C LYS A 390 -1.62 -19.90 -4.60
N ASN A 391 -2.49 -18.93 -4.81
CA ASN A 391 -3.63 -19.05 -5.72
C ASN A 391 -3.18 -18.79 -7.17
N TRP A 392 -2.60 -17.63 -7.40
CA TRP A 392 -2.09 -17.20 -8.70
C TRP A 392 -1.03 -16.09 -8.51
N ALA A 393 -0.28 -15.82 -9.56
CA ALA A 393 0.64 -14.69 -9.60
C ALA A 393 0.83 -14.20 -11.03
N LEU A 394 0.97 -12.90 -11.21
CA LEU A 394 1.14 -12.23 -12.49
C LEU A 394 2.33 -11.28 -12.42
N THR A 395 2.93 -11.04 -13.58
CA THR A 395 3.97 -10.05 -13.79
C THR A 395 3.52 -9.05 -14.84
N SER A 396 4.00 -7.81 -14.74
CA SER A 396 3.82 -6.81 -15.78
C SER A 396 4.49 -7.25 -17.07
N ASN A 397 3.86 -6.95 -18.19
CA ASN A 397 4.42 -7.09 -19.52
C ASN A 397 4.53 -5.71 -20.20
N TYR A 398 4.59 -4.64 -19.42
CA TYR A 398 4.56 -3.27 -19.95
C TYR A 398 5.68 -3.03 -20.98
N ASP A 399 6.80 -3.68 -20.77
CA ASP A 399 8.04 -3.41 -21.47
C ASP A 399 8.61 -4.57 -22.31
N GLU A 400 7.79 -5.55 -22.67
CA GLU A 400 8.25 -6.68 -23.49
C GLU A 400 9.04 -6.21 -24.72
N GLY A 401 10.34 -6.51 -24.73
CA GLY A 401 11.24 -6.33 -25.87
C GLY A 401 12.17 -5.12 -25.87
N ASP A 402 12.14 -4.24 -24.89
CA ASP A 402 13.08 -3.13 -24.79
C ASP A 402 14.09 -3.30 -23.65
N VAL A 403 15.28 -3.76 -23.96
CA VAL A 403 16.39 -4.00 -23.03
C VAL A 403 16.95 -2.72 -22.37
N ASN A 404 16.52 -1.53 -22.83
CA ASN A 404 16.96 -0.25 -22.28
C ASN A 404 15.97 0.33 -21.26
N LYS A 405 14.92 -0.41 -20.93
CA LYS A 405 13.90 0.07 -20.03
C LYS A 405 14.33 -0.01 -18.57
N LYS A 406 13.80 0.92 -17.83
CA LYS A 406 14.16 1.14 -16.43
C LYS A 406 13.17 0.49 -15.48
N ALA A 407 13.43 0.68 -14.19
CA ALA A 407 12.66 0.09 -13.13
C ALA A 407 11.19 0.53 -13.14
N GLU A 408 10.28 -0.41 -12.98
CA GLU A 408 8.91 -0.15 -12.57
C GLU A 408 8.84 -0.06 -11.04
N VAL A 409 7.94 0.76 -10.50
CA VAL A 409 7.73 0.93 -9.05
C VAL A 409 6.25 0.89 -8.74
N VAL A 410 5.86 0.11 -7.74
CA VAL A 410 4.48 0.07 -7.23
C VAL A 410 4.33 1.07 -6.08
N THR A 411 3.34 1.95 -6.16
CA THR A 411 3.07 2.98 -5.15
C THR A 411 1.80 2.76 -4.37
N GLY A 412 0.83 2.01 -4.92
CA GLY A 412 -0.42 1.75 -4.24
C GLY A 412 -1.13 0.50 -4.76
N MET A 413 -2.00 -0.06 -3.93
CA MET A 413 -2.87 -1.18 -4.26
C MET A 413 -4.24 -1.01 -3.63
N ALA A 414 -5.26 -1.23 -4.42
CA ALA A 414 -6.64 -1.30 -3.98
C ALA A 414 -7.25 -2.64 -4.41
N VAL A 415 -7.99 -3.30 -3.52
CA VAL A 415 -8.68 -4.56 -3.84
C VAL A 415 -10.13 -4.44 -3.39
N PHE A 416 -11.06 -4.45 -4.33
CA PHE A 416 -12.49 -4.30 -4.05
C PHE A 416 -13.33 -4.82 -5.23
N ASN A 417 -14.58 -5.21 -4.96
CA ASN A 417 -15.60 -5.57 -5.96
C ASN A 417 -15.15 -6.59 -7.05
N GLY A 418 -14.19 -7.46 -6.74
CA GLY A 418 -13.70 -8.44 -7.72
C GLY A 418 -12.61 -7.91 -8.65
N ASP A 419 -12.04 -6.75 -8.32
CA ASP A 419 -10.94 -6.14 -9.07
C ASP A 419 -9.77 -5.78 -8.15
N VAL A 420 -8.56 -5.77 -8.71
CA VAL A 420 -7.36 -5.21 -8.11
C VAL A 420 -6.86 -4.09 -9.00
N GLN A 421 -6.68 -2.93 -8.41
CA GLN A 421 -6.00 -1.82 -9.03
C GLN A 421 -4.64 -1.62 -8.37
N LEU A 422 -3.57 -1.67 -9.17
CA LEU A 422 -2.25 -1.23 -8.77
C LEU A 422 -1.94 0.11 -9.43
N THR A 423 -1.21 0.93 -8.71
CA THR A 423 -0.70 2.20 -9.21
C THR A 423 0.80 2.26 -9.07
N GLY A 424 1.46 2.93 -9.99
CA GLY A 424 2.91 3.01 -9.98
C GLY A 424 3.46 3.91 -11.07
N TRP A 425 4.71 3.74 -11.35
CA TRP A 425 5.39 4.46 -12.42
C TRP A 425 6.57 3.65 -12.96
N ALA A 426 6.97 3.96 -14.20
CA ALA A 426 8.18 3.42 -14.82
C ALA A 426 9.17 4.54 -15.10
N GLU A 427 10.44 4.33 -14.78
CA GLU A 427 11.52 5.26 -15.09
C GLU A 427 11.68 5.47 -16.61
N GLN A 428 11.95 6.68 -17.04
CA GLN A 428 12.27 6.95 -18.45
C GLN A 428 13.78 6.97 -18.74
N THR A 429 14.17 6.48 -19.92
CA THR A 429 15.57 6.24 -20.31
C THR A 429 16.36 7.45 -20.75
N SER A 430 15.76 8.60 -20.97
CA SER A 430 16.44 9.75 -21.55
C SER A 430 16.29 11.00 -20.71
N GLY A 431 17.21 11.27 -19.80
CA GLY A 431 17.52 12.62 -19.28
C GLY A 431 16.38 13.53 -18.80
N HIS A 432 15.16 13.15 -19.00
CA HIS A 432 13.96 13.88 -18.60
C HIS A 432 13.34 13.26 -17.36
N VAL A 433 13.00 14.11 -16.43
CA VAL A 433 12.66 13.81 -15.03
C VAL A 433 11.22 13.29 -14.86
N VAL A 434 10.52 12.89 -15.91
CA VAL A 434 9.13 12.40 -15.78
C VAL A 434 9.09 10.90 -15.98
N ASP A 435 8.75 10.23 -14.89
CA ASP A 435 8.41 8.82 -14.90
C ASP A 435 7.05 8.63 -15.58
N THR A 436 6.88 7.52 -16.30
CA THR A 436 5.60 7.17 -16.92
C THR A 436 4.67 6.58 -15.86
N PRO A 437 3.52 7.20 -15.59
CA PRO A 437 2.55 6.62 -14.65
C PRO A 437 1.96 5.31 -15.20
N LEU A 438 1.86 4.32 -14.34
CA LEU A 438 1.30 3.02 -14.66
C LEU A 438 0.08 2.74 -13.78
N ASN A 439 -1.00 2.33 -14.42
CA ASN A 439 -2.19 1.79 -13.77
C ASN A 439 -2.40 0.36 -14.25
N PHE A 440 -2.54 -0.55 -13.31
CA PHE A 440 -2.77 -1.96 -13.59
C PHE A 440 -4.15 -2.36 -13.08
N HIS A 441 -4.91 -3.03 -13.93
CA HIS A 441 -6.22 -3.58 -13.60
C HIS A 441 -6.20 -5.09 -13.73
N ILE A 442 -6.64 -5.79 -12.69
CA ILE A 442 -6.70 -7.24 -12.63
C ILE A 442 -8.09 -7.67 -12.16
N ASP A 443 -8.88 -8.27 -13.05
CA ASP A 443 -10.15 -8.90 -12.72
C ASP A 443 -9.88 -10.19 -11.93
N ILE A 444 -10.35 -10.25 -10.69
CA ILE A 444 -10.19 -11.37 -9.76
C ILE A 444 -11.49 -12.13 -9.48
N GLU A 445 -12.57 -11.85 -10.21
CA GLU A 445 -13.79 -12.68 -10.15
C GLU A 445 -13.50 -14.12 -10.61
N THR A 446 -12.51 -14.28 -11.48
CA THR A 446 -11.96 -15.57 -11.91
C THR A 446 -10.46 -15.60 -11.63
N VAL A 447 -9.79 -16.73 -11.86
CA VAL A 447 -8.31 -16.77 -11.79
C VAL A 447 -7.77 -15.92 -12.94
N PRO A 448 -7.09 -14.81 -12.67
CA PRO A 448 -6.62 -13.91 -13.71
C PRO A 448 -5.47 -14.52 -14.52
N SER A 449 -5.39 -14.18 -15.79
CA SER A 449 -4.35 -14.63 -16.70
C SER A 449 -3.41 -13.52 -17.17
N GLU A 450 -3.81 -12.27 -16.97
CA GLU A 450 -3.04 -11.10 -17.41
C GLU A 450 -3.26 -9.91 -16.48
N MET A 451 -2.33 -8.99 -16.53
CA MET A 451 -2.37 -7.68 -15.90
C MET A 451 -2.54 -6.65 -17.02
N LYS A 452 -3.69 -5.98 -17.05
CA LYS A 452 -3.91 -4.90 -18.02
C LYS A 452 -3.19 -3.66 -17.52
N VAL A 453 -2.39 -3.05 -18.39
CA VAL A 453 -1.60 -1.87 -18.07
C VAL A 453 -2.11 -0.67 -18.87
N GLU A 454 -2.35 0.43 -18.19
CA GLU A 454 -2.68 1.72 -18.78
C GLU A 454 -1.62 2.74 -18.38
N THR A 455 -1.23 3.59 -19.32
CA THR A 455 -0.29 4.69 -19.07
C THR A 455 -1.05 5.98 -18.86
N GLY A 456 -0.74 6.68 -17.77
CA GLY A 456 -1.31 8.00 -17.46
C GLY A 456 -0.40 9.15 -17.85
N THR A 457 -0.85 10.36 -17.56
CA THR A 457 -0.07 11.62 -17.75
C THR A 457 0.57 12.09 -16.45
N ASP A 458 0.01 11.71 -15.31
CA ASP A 458 0.43 12.16 -13.97
C ASP A 458 0.87 10.96 -13.12
N ALA A 459 2.03 11.05 -12.48
CA ALA A 459 2.51 10.01 -11.58
C ALA A 459 1.57 9.84 -10.38
N ILE A 460 1.25 8.59 -10.02
CA ILE A 460 0.41 8.25 -8.87
C ILE A 460 1.29 7.81 -7.71
N PHE A 461 1.17 8.48 -6.55
CA PHE A 461 2.02 8.21 -5.39
C PHE A 461 1.37 7.37 -4.31
N ALA A 462 0.04 7.44 -4.20
CA ALA A 462 -0.69 6.66 -3.22
C ALA A 462 -2.09 6.33 -3.72
N THR A 463 -2.59 5.19 -3.32
CA THR A 463 -3.96 4.77 -3.57
C THR A 463 -4.55 4.24 -2.29
N SER A 464 -5.79 4.57 -2.01
CA SER A 464 -6.54 4.02 -0.89
C SER A 464 -7.97 3.72 -1.32
N VAL A 465 -8.59 2.77 -0.66
CA VAL A 465 -9.98 2.36 -0.91
C VAL A 465 -10.77 2.41 0.38
N ALA A 466 -11.92 3.04 0.33
CA ALA A 466 -12.92 2.96 1.38
C ALA A 466 -14.32 2.92 0.76
N HIS A 467 -15.19 2.10 1.33
CA HIS A 467 -16.61 2.03 0.91
C HIS A 467 -16.83 1.81 -0.59
N ASN A 468 -15.96 1.06 -1.27
CA ASN A 468 -15.94 0.84 -2.72
C ASN A 468 -15.58 2.09 -3.54
N ASP A 469 -14.91 3.04 -2.96
CA ASP A 469 -14.43 4.25 -3.62
C ASP A 469 -12.90 4.23 -3.72
N ILE A 470 -12.34 4.79 -4.78
CA ILE A 470 -10.90 4.89 -5.02
C ILE A 470 -10.46 6.33 -4.85
N TYR A 471 -9.39 6.52 -4.08
CA TYR A 471 -8.72 7.79 -3.90
C TYR A 471 -7.29 7.67 -4.38
N THR A 472 -6.81 8.64 -5.14
CA THR A 472 -5.43 8.68 -5.60
C THR A 472 -4.79 10.02 -5.28
N ILE A 473 -3.50 9.99 -5.01
CA ILE A 473 -2.65 11.19 -5.00
C ILE A 473 -1.80 11.15 -6.26
N THR A 474 -1.92 12.17 -7.08
CA THR A 474 -1.11 12.32 -8.28
C THR A 474 -0.21 13.54 -8.15
N GLN A 475 0.94 13.50 -8.80
CA GLN A 475 1.75 14.68 -9.05
C GLN A 475 1.68 14.99 -10.54
N SER A 476 1.13 16.14 -10.90
CA SER A 476 1.23 16.65 -12.25
C SER A 476 2.54 17.41 -12.39
N ASP A 477 3.31 17.05 -13.40
CA ASP A 477 4.48 17.79 -13.79
C ASP A 477 4.03 18.84 -14.81
N ASN A 478 3.89 20.08 -14.39
CA ASN A 478 3.62 21.19 -15.32
C ASN A 478 4.90 21.48 -16.12
N LYS A 479 5.29 20.54 -16.98
CA LYS A 479 6.39 20.78 -17.93
C LYS A 479 5.91 21.54 -19.13
N ALA A 480 6.10 22.81 -19.11
CA ALA A 480 6.24 23.54 -20.35
C ALA A 480 7.71 23.73 -20.75
N ASP A 481 8.67 23.81 -19.84
CA ASP A 481 10.08 24.11 -20.17
C ASP A 481 11.08 23.61 -19.14
N GLU A 482 12.08 22.88 -19.58
CA GLU A 482 13.47 22.60 -19.19
C GLU A 482 13.95 22.75 -17.71
N ASN A 483 13.07 23.10 -16.74
CA ASN A 483 13.39 23.11 -15.33
C ASN A 483 12.29 22.39 -14.52
N PRO A 484 12.56 21.26 -13.92
CA PRO A 484 11.59 20.50 -13.13
C PRO A 484 11.44 21.13 -11.74
N THR A 485 10.76 22.25 -11.65
CA THR A 485 10.70 23.01 -10.39
C THR A 485 9.31 23.09 -9.77
N GLU A 486 8.28 22.47 -10.36
CA GLU A 486 6.92 22.69 -9.92
C GLU A 486 6.10 21.40 -9.91
N GLY A 487 6.10 20.70 -8.79
CA GLY A 487 5.15 19.62 -8.56
C GLY A 487 3.87 20.15 -7.93
N VAL A 488 2.73 19.96 -8.57
CA VAL A 488 1.42 20.20 -7.97
C VAL A 488 0.86 18.87 -7.54
N TYR A 489 0.66 18.66 -6.23
CA TYR A 489 -0.05 17.48 -5.74
C TYR A 489 -1.53 17.66 -5.97
N THR A 490 -2.12 16.73 -6.70
CA THR A 490 -3.55 16.66 -6.94
C THR A 490 -4.11 15.41 -6.27
N TYR A 491 -5.12 15.58 -5.47
CA TYR A 491 -5.86 14.49 -4.84
C TYR A 491 -7.10 14.21 -5.69
N ASN A 492 -7.20 13.01 -6.21
CA ASN A 492 -8.32 12.60 -7.04
C ASN A 492 -9.17 11.58 -6.30
N PHE A 493 -10.46 11.78 -6.32
CA PHE A 493 -11.45 10.84 -5.85
C PHE A 493 -12.20 10.27 -7.04
N TYR A 494 -12.17 8.96 -7.18
CA TYR A 494 -12.91 8.23 -8.19
C TYR A 494 -13.97 7.41 -7.48
N LYS A 495 -15.23 7.72 -7.71
CA LYS A 495 -16.33 6.92 -7.22
C LYS A 495 -16.55 5.76 -8.19
N ASP A 496 -16.49 4.52 -7.68
CA ASP A 496 -16.82 3.33 -8.46
C ASP A 496 -18.31 3.35 -8.80
N GLY A 497 -18.59 3.77 -10.04
CA GLY A 497 -19.93 3.87 -10.62
C GLY A 497 -20.89 4.70 -9.78
N GLU A 498 -21.56 5.66 -10.37
CA GLU A 498 -22.59 6.42 -9.67
C GLU A 498 -23.41 5.52 -8.76
N ASP A 499 -23.63 5.91 -7.51
CA ASP A 499 -24.59 5.29 -6.60
C ASP A 499 -26.02 5.49 -7.15
N THR A 500 -26.21 5.04 -8.37
CA THR A 500 -27.53 5.03 -9.05
C THR A 500 -28.41 3.91 -8.53
N GLY A 501 -27.93 3.18 -7.51
CA GLY A 501 -28.66 2.04 -6.95
C GLY A 501 -28.86 0.87 -7.91
N VAL A 502 -28.13 0.86 -9.03
CA VAL A 502 -28.24 -0.20 -10.06
C VAL A 502 -26.88 -0.82 -10.31
N LYS A 503 -26.45 -1.78 -9.47
CA LYS A 503 -25.40 -2.72 -9.87
C LYS A 503 -25.97 -3.75 -10.84
N GLN A 504 -25.54 -3.67 -12.09
CA GLN A 504 -25.87 -4.66 -13.10
C GLN A 504 -24.85 -5.80 -13.00
N LEU A 505 -25.21 -6.86 -12.27
CA LEU A 505 -24.42 -8.09 -12.25
C LEU A 505 -24.83 -8.97 -13.42
N THR A 506 -23.96 -9.11 -14.40
CA THR A 506 -24.15 -10.01 -15.54
C THR A 506 -23.41 -11.31 -15.28
N ALA A 507 -24.11 -12.34 -14.81
CA ALA A 507 -23.64 -13.71 -14.87
C ALA A 507 -24.74 -14.61 -15.40
N ASN A 508 -24.47 -15.31 -16.48
CA ASN A 508 -25.34 -16.32 -17.10
C ASN A 508 -26.71 -15.82 -17.60
N GLY A 509 -26.78 -14.62 -18.17
CA GLY A 509 -27.92 -14.15 -18.92
C GLY A 509 -29.15 -13.77 -18.09
N ASN A 510 -29.06 -13.61 -16.79
CA ASN A 510 -30.07 -13.05 -15.93
C ASN A 510 -29.48 -11.93 -15.09
N THR A 511 -29.87 -10.69 -15.37
CA THR A 511 -29.44 -9.49 -14.66
C THR A 511 -30.44 -9.13 -13.59
N ILE A 512 -30.01 -8.94 -12.33
CA ILE A 512 -30.81 -8.38 -11.26
C ILE A 512 -30.54 -6.90 -11.17
N SER A 513 -31.55 -6.06 -11.33
CA SER A 513 -31.47 -4.61 -11.13
C SER A 513 -32.43 -4.14 -10.06
N TRP A 514 -32.10 -3.06 -9.38
CA TRP A 514 -32.89 -2.43 -8.34
C TRP A 514 -33.03 -0.94 -8.59
N ASN A 515 -34.25 -0.43 -8.71
CA ASN A 515 -34.52 0.99 -8.87
C ASN A 515 -35.93 1.33 -8.30
N ASN A 516 -36.06 2.46 -7.64
CA ASN A 516 -37.31 3.04 -7.16
C ASN A 516 -38.29 2.01 -6.53
N ASN A 517 -37.81 1.27 -5.51
CA ASN A 517 -38.60 0.25 -4.83
C ASN A 517 -39.03 -0.95 -5.71
N THR A 518 -38.34 -1.20 -6.82
CA THR A 518 -38.63 -2.35 -7.68
C THR A 518 -37.37 -3.10 -8.05
N VAL A 519 -37.34 -4.39 -7.79
CA VAL A 519 -36.33 -5.32 -8.29
C VAL A 519 -36.80 -5.79 -9.67
N THR A 520 -35.92 -5.77 -10.67
CA THR A 520 -36.20 -6.28 -12.03
C THR A 520 -35.15 -7.29 -12.46
N LEU A 521 -35.55 -8.26 -13.27
CA LEU A 521 -34.73 -9.30 -13.86
C LEU A 521 -34.78 -9.20 -15.39
N ALA A 522 -33.67 -9.50 -16.06
CA ALA A 522 -33.61 -9.61 -17.51
C ALA A 522 -34.46 -10.78 -18.05
N LYS A 523 -34.60 -11.86 -17.27
CA LYS A 523 -35.48 -13.02 -17.57
C LYS A 523 -36.26 -13.40 -16.33
N ALA A 524 -37.50 -13.82 -16.50
CA ALA A 524 -38.35 -14.25 -15.39
C ALA A 524 -37.70 -15.43 -14.61
N ALA A 525 -37.66 -15.30 -13.28
CA ALA A 525 -37.17 -16.31 -12.35
C ALA A 525 -37.84 -16.16 -10.98
N ASP A 526 -37.61 -17.08 -10.07
CA ASP A 526 -38.00 -16.90 -8.68
C ASP A 526 -37.12 -15.83 -8.02
N ILE A 527 -37.75 -14.80 -7.44
CA ILE A 527 -37.07 -13.71 -6.72
C ILE A 527 -37.35 -13.88 -5.24
N TYR A 528 -36.32 -13.86 -4.42
CA TYR A 528 -36.42 -13.93 -2.96
C TYR A 528 -35.81 -12.68 -2.35
N LEU A 529 -36.47 -12.10 -1.36
CA LEU A 529 -35.97 -10.99 -0.55
C LEU A 529 -35.76 -11.47 0.87
N TYR A 530 -34.54 -11.31 1.38
CA TYR A 530 -34.16 -11.66 2.75
C TYR A 530 -33.72 -10.42 3.52
N THR A 531 -33.90 -10.41 4.84
CA THR A 531 -33.23 -9.46 5.73
C THR A 531 -31.72 -9.73 5.73
N ALA A 532 -30.93 -8.79 6.27
CA ALA A 532 -29.49 -8.99 6.49
C ALA A 532 -29.20 -10.20 7.41
N SER A 533 -30.15 -10.59 8.28
CA SER A 533 -30.06 -11.79 9.13
C SER A 533 -30.50 -13.09 8.45
N GLY A 534 -30.85 -13.05 7.15
CA GLY A 534 -31.23 -14.24 6.36
C GLY A 534 -32.71 -14.64 6.47
N MET A 535 -33.58 -13.86 7.11
CA MET A 535 -35.01 -14.15 7.20
C MET A 535 -35.72 -13.76 5.89
N LEU A 536 -36.49 -14.66 5.31
CA LEU A 536 -37.28 -14.40 4.10
C LEU A 536 -38.36 -13.36 4.38
N VAL A 537 -38.35 -12.25 3.62
CA VAL A 537 -39.29 -11.14 3.72
C VAL A 537 -40.37 -11.23 2.63
N LYS A 538 -39.98 -11.55 1.40
CA LYS A 538 -40.85 -11.60 0.24
C LYS A 538 -40.33 -12.59 -0.80
N LYS A 539 -41.30 -13.19 -1.54
CA LYS A 539 -41.02 -14.04 -2.70
C LYS A 539 -41.91 -13.66 -3.86
N ALA A 540 -41.36 -13.67 -5.07
CA ALA A 540 -42.11 -13.65 -6.33
C ALA A 540 -41.67 -14.84 -7.18
N SER A 541 -42.60 -15.68 -7.64
CA SER A 541 -42.27 -16.87 -8.41
C SER A 541 -42.43 -16.59 -9.91
N ASN A 542 -41.43 -17.04 -10.70
CA ASN A 542 -41.37 -16.88 -12.15
C ASN A 542 -41.72 -15.44 -12.60
N ALA A 543 -41.15 -14.45 -11.94
CA ALA A 543 -41.41 -13.04 -12.17
C ALA A 543 -40.19 -12.33 -12.76
N SER A 544 -40.45 -11.36 -13.64
CA SER A 544 -39.40 -10.44 -14.14
C SER A 544 -39.24 -9.19 -13.26
N SER A 545 -40.09 -9.01 -12.25
CA SER A 545 -39.98 -7.91 -11.30
C SER A 545 -40.62 -8.22 -9.95
N MET A 546 -40.18 -7.53 -8.90
CA MET A 546 -40.73 -7.58 -7.55
C MET A 546 -40.79 -6.15 -6.98
N SER A 547 -42.00 -5.66 -6.69
CA SER A 547 -42.14 -4.38 -5.98
C SER A 547 -41.90 -4.54 -4.50
N LEU A 548 -41.12 -3.62 -3.91
CA LEU A 548 -40.82 -3.54 -2.48
C LEU A 548 -41.54 -2.37 -1.80
N GLN A 549 -42.56 -1.79 -2.40
CA GLN A 549 -43.24 -0.59 -1.91
C GLN A 549 -43.72 -0.71 -0.45
N ASN A 550 -44.13 -1.89 -0.03
CA ASN A 550 -44.63 -2.18 1.33
C ASN A 550 -43.58 -2.87 2.24
N VAL A 551 -42.33 -2.89 1.84
CA VAL A 551 -41.24 -3.39 2.66
C VAL A 551 -40.67 -2.22 3.46
N ALA A 552 -40.34 -2.38 4.73
CA ALA A 552 -39.75 -1.33 5.56
C ALA A 552 -38.38 -0.87 5.00
N ALA A 553 -37.94 0.33 5.37
CA ALA A 553 -36.59 0.78 5.06
C ALA A 553 -35.57 -0.11 5.80
N GLY A 554 -34.50 -0.48 5.12
CA GLY A 554 -33.47 -1.37 5.69
C GLY A 554 -32.58 -2.02 4.63
N ILE A 555 -31.65 -2.85 5.11
CA ILE A 555 -30.73 -3.62 4.26
C ILE A 555 -31.33 -4.99 3.99
N TYR A 556 -31.36 -5.35 2.71
CA TYR A 556 -31.94 -6.61 2.24
C TYR A 556 -31.00 -7.30 1.25
N MET A 557 -31.12 -8.64 1.18
CA MET A 557 -30.48 -9.46 0.16
C MET A 557 -31.55 -9.95 -0.83
N VAL A 558 -31.37 -9.64 -2.10
CA VAL A 558 -32.26 -10.13 -3.19
C VAL A 558 -31.54 -11.30 -3.87
N LYS A 559 -32.17 -12.45 -3.92
CA LYS A 559 -31.68 -13.65 -4.59
C LYS A 559 -32.57 -14.02 -5.77
N ALA A 560 -31.97 -14.25 -6.95
CA ALA A 560 -32.68 -14.78 -8.12
C ALA A 560 -31.76 -15.80 -8.84
N GLY A 561 -32.17 -17.06 -8.85
CA GLY A 561 -31.36 -18.16 -9.35
C GLY A 561 -30.08 -18.34 -8.52
N LYS A 562 -28.91 -18.26 -9.17
CA LYS A 562 -27.58 -18.32 -8.51
C LYS A 562 -27.08 -16.95 -8.04
N GLN A 563 -27.77 -15.88 -8.37
CA GLN A 563 -27.35 -14.52 -8.05
C GLN A 563 -27.98 -14.01 -6.77
N THR A 564 -27.21 -13.19 -6.04
CA THR A 564 -27.67 -12.49 -4.85
C THR A 564 -27.07 -11.08 -4.85
N ILE A 565 -27.91 -10.06 -4.71
CA ILE A 565 -27.47 -8.67 -4.55
C ILE A 565 -27.91 -8.13 -3.19
N LYS A 566 -27.14 -7.20 -2.63
CA LYS A 566 -27.51 -6.40 -1.47
C LYS A 566 -28.20 -5.13 -1.96
N ILE A 567 -29.31 -4.80 -1.36
CA ILE A 567 -30.04 -3.55 -1.62
C ILE A 567 -30.24 -2.80 -0.30
N VAL A 568 -30.30 -1.48 -0.40
CA VAL A 568 -30.70 -0.59 0.71
C VAL A 568 -31.98 0.08 0.29
N LYS A 569 -33.03 -0.15 1.05
CA LYS A 569 -34.36 0.44 0.81
C LYS A 569 -34.59 1.62 1.74
#